data_3ed243aee4864a2c82d748e7528e176a
#
_entry.id   3ed243aee4864a2c82d748e7528e176a
#
_cell.length_a   1.000
_cell.length_b   1.000
_cell.length_c   1.000
_cell.angle_alpha   90.00
_cell.angle_beta   90.00
_cell.angle_gamma   90.00
#
_symmetry.space_group_name_H-M   'P 1'
#
loop_
_entity.id
_entity.type
_entity.pdbx_description
1 polymer ?
#
loop_
_entity_poly.entity_id
_entity_poly.type
_entity_poly.pdbx_seq_one_letter_code
_entity_poly.pdbx_strand_id
1 'polypeptide(L)'
;RNCDWSSDVCSSDLSTTQDNITASGISVACEILIKLSVITNNKNFKEIVEKQVKNTSNDIGRFPAAHCNWMKLLNFENYSSQIVLAGDSINNLIKVINSEFMPTTTYGFNVGNNSFYISNDKYIKGKNLAYYCKDYYCELPVEKSEDLLKQINP
;
A
#
# COMPACT_ATOMS: atom_id res chain seq x y z
N ARG A 1 13.64 -34.52 -18.23
CA ARG A 1 13.55 -33.15 -18.76
C ARG A 1 14.64 -32.33 -18.08
N ASN A 2 15.63 -31.91 -18.84
CA ASN A 2 16.59 -30.92 -18.39
C ASN A 2 15.85 -29.59 -18.21
N CYS A 3 15.64 -29.17 -16.99
CA CYS A 3 15.22 -27.81 -16.71
C CYS A 3 16.41 -26.89 -16.98
N ASP A 4 16.42 -26.24 -18.11
CA ASP A 4 17.39 -25.20 -18.41
C ASP A 4 16.97 -23.95 -17.61
N TRP A 5 17.76 -23.61 -16.61
CA TRP A 5 17.51 -22.50 -15.67
C TRP A 5 17.49 -21.13 -16.33
N SER A 6 17.81 -21.05 -17.61
CA SER A 6 18.03 -19.78 -18.30
C SER A 6 16.84 -19.22 -19.08
N SER A 7 15.80 -20.00 -19.36
CA SER A 7 14.77 -19.52 -20.29
C SER A 7 13.29 -19.80 -19.94
N ASP A 8 12.96 -20.79 -19.12
CA ASP A 8 11.57 -21.23 -19.04
C ASP A 8 10.84 -20.90 -17.72
N VAL A 9 11.54 -20.60 -16.64
CA VAL A 9 10.90 -20.37 -15.34
C VAL A 9 10.39 -18.94 -15.16
N CYS A 10 11.03 -17.96 -15.80
CA CYS A 10 10.64 -16.55 -15.65
C CYS A 10 9.55 -16.08 -16.60
N SER A 11 9.41 -16.68 -17.79
CA SER A 11 8.49 -16.16 -18.81
C SER A 11 7.08 -16.72 -18.72
N SER A 12 6.89 -17.96 -18.25
CA SER A 12 5.58 -18.58 -18.13
C SER A 12 4.80 -18.10 -16.91
N ASP A 13 5.48 -17.86 -15.79
CA ASP A 13 4.83 -17.44 -14.53
C ASP A 13 4.44 -15.95 -14.53
N LEU A 14 5.18 -15.11 -15.25
CA LEU A 14 4.85 -13.69 -15.41
C LEU A 14 3.73 -13.43 -16.42
N SER A 15 3.40 -14.40 -17.29
CA SER A 15 2.37 -14.23 -18.30
C SER A 15 0.96 -14.56 -17.81
N THR A 16 0.81 -15.28 -16.71
CA THR A 16 -0.49 -15.66 -16.18
C THR A 16 -1.06 -14.57 -15.27
N THR A 17 -2.31 -14.19 -15.51
CA THR A 17 -3.05 -13.28 -14.63
C THR A 17 -3.73 -14.01 -13.49
N GLN A 18 -3.88 -15.35 -13.61
CA GLN A 18 -4.57 -16.17 -12.62
C GLN A 18 -3.68 -16.42 -11.39
N ASP A 19 -4.25 -16.21 -10.24
CA ASP A 19 -3.69 -16.63 -8.95
C ASP A 19 -4.01 -18.13 -8.78
N ASN A 20 -2.99 -18.91 -8.36
CA ASN A 20 -3.16 -20.34 -8.03
C ASN A 20 -2.97 -20.52 -6.52
N ILE A 21 -2.16 -21.49 -6.11
CA ILE A 21 -1.74 -21.66 -4.70
C ILE A 21 -0.98 -20.42 -4.22
N THR A 22 -0.26 -19.75 -5.13
CA THR A 22 0.43 -18.48 -4.91
C THR A 22 -0.15 -17.41 -5.83
N ALA A 23 -0.07 -16.15 -5.40
CA ALA A 23 -0.47 -15.02 -6.23
C ALA A 23 0.36 -14.97 -7.54
N SER A 24 -0.26 -14.53 -8.63
CA SER A 24 0.43 -14.38 -9.91
C SER A 24 1.49 -13.29 -9.85
N GLY A 25 2.59 -13.47 -10.59
CA GLY A 25 3.67 -12.48 -10.63
C GLY A 25 3.19 -11.09 -11.04
N ILE A 26 2.23 -11.02 -11.98
CA ILE A 26 1.64 -9.74 -12.44
C ILE A 26 0.82 -9.09 -11.32
N SER A 27 -0.02 -9.83 -10.61
CA SER A 27 -0.85 -9.27 -9.53
C SER A 27 0.01 -8.75 -8.36
N VAL A 28 1.09 -9.46 -8.03
CA VAL A 28 2.06 -9.03 -7.02
C VAL A 28 2.82 -7.78 -7.47
N ALA A 29 3.26 -7.74 -8.73
CA ALA A 29 3.93 -6.55 -9.28
C ALA A 29 3.01 -5.33 -9.24
N CYS A 30 1.74 -5.48 -9.60
CA CYS A 30 0.75 -4.41 -9.50
C CYS A 30 0.53 -3.95 -8.05
N GLU A 31 0.48 -4.88 -7.08
CA GLU A 31 0.39 -4.52 -5.66
C GLU A 31 1.60 -3.70 -5.18
N ILE A 32 2.79 -4.06 -5.61
CA ILE A 32 4.00 -3.28 -5.28
C ILE A 32 3.94 -1.89 -5.93
N LEU A 33 3.59 -1.82 -7.21
CA LEU A 33 3.53 -0.56 -7.95
C LEU A 33 2.50 0.42 -7.36
N ILE A 34 1.31 -0.05 -6.97
CA ILE A 34 0.30 0.83 -6.37
C ILE A 34 0.77 1.39 -5.01
N LYS A 35 1.41 0.58 -4.18
CA LYS A 35 2.00 1.03 -2.92
C LYS A 35 3.15 2.02 -3.15
N LEU A 36 4.01 1.74 -4.12
CA LEU A 36 5.08 2.66 -4.51
C LEU A 36 4.54 3.99 -5.04
N SER A 37 3.44 3.99 -5.79
CA SER A 37 2.81 5.23 -6.27
C SER A 37 2.40 6.13 -5.12
N VAL A 38 1.89 5.56 -4.02
CA VAL A 38 1.52 6.29 -2.81
C VAL A 38 2.76 6.85 -2.09
N ILE A 39 3.80 6.02 -1.91
CA ILE A 39 5.01 6.40 -1.17
C ILE A 39 5.81 7.48 -1.89
N THR A 40 5.89 7.39 -3.23
CA THR A 40 6.74 8.26 -4.07
C THR A 40 5.97 9.37 -4.77
N ASN A 41 4.63 9.34 -4.74
CA ASN A 41 3.73 10.19 -5.54
C ASN A 41 4.01 10.11 -7.06
N ASN A 42 4.49 8.95 -7.53
CA ASN A 42 4.74 8.75 -8.95
C ASN A 42 3.50 8.20 -9.64
N LYS A 43 2.82 9.04 -10.40
CA LYS A 43 1.58 8.71 -11.12
C LYS A 43 1.76 7.61 -12.18
N ASN A 44 2.95 7.50 -12.78
CA ASN A 44 3.21 6.48 -13.80
C ASN A 44 3.01 5.06 -13.24
N PHE A 45 3.35 4.82 -11.97
CA PHE A 45 3.12 3.52 -11.35
C PHE A 45 1.63 3.20 -11.26
N LYS A 46 0.80 4.19 -10.90
CA LYS A 46 -0.65 4.02 -10.84
C LYS A 46 -1.24 3.75 -12.23
N GLU A 47 -0.84 4.50 -13.26
CA GLU A 47 -1.30 4.31 -14.64
C GLU A 47 -0.99 2.91 -15.18
N ILE A 48 0.19 2.35 -14.85
CA ILE A 48 0.55 0.97 -15.22
C ILE A 48 -0.42 -0.02 -14.57
N VAL A 49 -0.72 0.16 -13.27
CA VAL A 49 -1.64 -0.72 -12.54
C VAL A 49 -3.06 -0.63 -13.11
N GLU A 50 -3.59 0.56 -13.32
CA GLU A 50 -4.93 0.79 -13.90
C GLU A 50 -5.07 0.09 -15.27
N LYS A 51 -4.04 0.19 -16.11
CA LYS A 51 -4.00 -0.50 -17.40
C LYS A 51 -4.06 -2.03 -17.25
N GLN A 52 -3.29 -2.60 -16.31
CA GLN A 52 -3.30 -4.04 -16.05
C GLN A 52 -4.63 -4.52 -15.47
N VAL A 53 -5.20 -3.79 -14.51
CA VAL A 53 -6.52 -4.06 -13.93
C VAL A 53 -7.58 -4.05 -15.04
N LYS A 54 -7.56 -3.05 -15.92
CA LYS A 54 -8.49 -2.97 -17.06
C LYS A 54 -8.35 -4.18 -18.01
N ASN A 55 -7.14 -4.59 -18.30
CA ASN A 55 -6.89 -5.75 -19.19
C ASN A 55 -7.38 -7.06 -18.57
N THR A 56 -7.32 -7.19 -17.24
CA THR A 56 -7.69 -8.42 -16.51
C THR A 56 -9.13 -8.40 -16.01
N SER A 57 -9.84 -7.28 -16.09
CA SER A 57 -11.16 -7.06 -15.48
C SER A 57 -12.21 -8.11 -15.87
N ASN A 58 -12.23 -8.54 -17.14
CA ASN A 58 -13.16 -9.57 -17.60
C ASN A 58 -12.90 -10.92 -16.94
N ASP A 59 -11.64 -11.31 -16.79
CA ASP A 59 -11.24 -12.57 -16.16
C ASP A 59 -11.51 -12.54 -14.65
N ILE A 60 -11.24 -11.42 -14.00
CA ILE A 60 -11.58 -11.19 -12.58
C ILE A 60 -13.10 -11.34 -12.37
N GLY A 61 -13.92 -10.75 -13.27
CA GLY A 61 -15.38 -10.84 -13.18
C GLY A 61 -15.93 -12.24 -13.42
N ARG A 62 -15.29 -13.02 -14.31
CA ARG A 62 -15.73 -14.40 -14.64
C ARG A 62 -15.26 -15.43 -13.61
N PHE A 63 -14.05 -15.27 -13.09
CA PHE A 63 -13.38 -16.22 -12.21
C PHE A 63 -12.75 -15.54 -10.98
N PRO A 64 -13.53 -14.90 -10.10
CA PRO A 64 -12.98 -14.12 -8.99
C PRO A 64 -12.14 -14.96 -8.02
N ALA A 65 -12.49 -16.23 -7.82
CA ALA A 65 -11.72 -17.13 -6.97
C ALA A 65 -10.29 -17.42 -7.49
N ALA A 66 -10.09 -17.31 -8.81
CA ALA A 66 -8.77 -17.45 -9.42
C ALA A 66 -8.02 -16.11 -9.52
N HIS A 67 -8.53 -15.03 -8.92
CA HIS A 67 -7.97 -13.69 -8.98
C HIS A 67 -8.01 -12.98 -7.61
N CYS A 68 -7.79 -13.73 -6.52
CA CYS A 68 -7.94 -13.21 -5.15
C CYS A 68 -6.98 -12.06 -4.85
N ASN A 69 -5.74 -12.10 -5.37
CA ASN A 69 -4.78 -11.01 -5.15
C ASN A 69 -5.17 -9.75 -5.93
N TRP A 70 -5.80 -9.89 -7.10
CA TRP A 70 -6.38 -8.76 -7.83
C TRP A 70 -7.55 -8.12 -7.07
N MET A 71 -8.39 -8.93 -6.42
CA MET A 71 -9.48 -8.42 -5.58
C MET A 71 -8.94 -7.62 -4.39
N LYS A 72 -7.84 -8.09 -3.77
CA LYS A 72 -7.13 -7.35 -2.72
C LYS A 72 -6.57 -6.02 -3.24
N LEU A 73 -6.00 -6.00 -4.45
CA LEU A 73 -5.49 -4.81 -5.10
C LEU A 73 -6.59 -3.78 -5.37
N LEU A 74 -7.74 -4.21 -5.90
CA LEU A 74 -8.90 -3.35 -6.13
C LEU A 74 -9.43 -2.77 -4.82
N ASN A 75 -9.44 -3.56 -3.74
CA ASN A 75 -9.82 -3.08 -2.42
C ASN A 75 -8.83 -2.02 -1.90
N PHE A 76 -7.53 -2.22 -2.10
CA PHE A 76 -6.52 -1.21 -1.74
C PHE A 76 -6.72 0.09 -2.54
N GLU A 77 -6.98 0.00 -3.84
CA GLU A 77 -7.20 1.17 -4.70
C GLU A 77 -8.40 2.02 -4.25
N ASN A 78 -9.49 1.36 -3.84
CA ASN A 78 -10.73 2.03 -3.48
C ASN A 78 -10.79 2.50 -2.01
N TYR A 79 -10.04 1.85 -1.10
CA TYR A 79 -10.16 2.08 0.35
C TYR A 79 -8.82 2.35 1.02
N SER A 80 -7.81 2.78 0.27
CA SER A 80 -6.50 3.02 0.85
C SER A 80 -6.49 4.25 1.75
N SER A 81 -5.78 4.13 2.86
CA SER A 81 -5.46 5.24 3.75
C SER A 81 -3.95 5.35 3.96
N GLN A 82 -3.52 6.44 4.55
CA GLN A 82 -2.12 6.69 4.86
C GLN A 82 -2.02 7.16 6.30
N ILE A 83 -1.08 6.61 7.04
CA ILE A 83 -0.71 7.10 8.36
C ILE A 83 0.77 7.45 8.35
N VAL A 84 1.08 8.69 8.69
CA VAL A 84 2.45 9.15 8.86
C VAL A 84 2.68 9.53 10.31
N LEU A 85 3.66 8.89 10.93
CA LEU A 85 4.12 9.22 12.27
C LEU A 85 5.41 10.02 12.17
N ALA A 86 5.42 11.21 12.74
CA ALA A 86 6.57 12.11 12.70
C ALA A 86 6.95 12.60 14.11
N GLY A 87 8.24 12.53 14.46
CA GLY A 87 8.74 12.98 15.75
C GLY A 87 9.87 12.14 16.30
N ASP A 88 10.45 12.59 17.40
CA ASP A 88 11.62 11.96 18.03
C ASP A 88 11.25 10.73 18.88
N SER A 89 10.00 10.64 19.37
CA SER A 89 9.54 9.57 20.25
C SER A 89 8.11 9.11 19.89
N ILE A 90 7.99 8.39 18.79
CA ILE A 90 6.70 7.95 18.23
C ILE A 90 6.23 6.57 18.69
N ASN A 91 6.93 5.94 19.65
CA ASN A 91 6.66 4.56 20.06
C ASN A 91 5.22 4.31 20.54
N ASN A 92 4.60 5.27 21.22
CA ASN A 92 3.21 5.13 21.68
C ASN A 92 2.22 5.15 20.52
N LEU A 93 2.47 5.97 19.49
CA LEU A 93 1.68 6.02 18.28
C LEU A 93 1.86 4.74 17.44
N ILE A 94 3.08 4.18 17.40
CA ILE A 94 3.35 2.89 16.76
C ILE A 94 2.54 1.76 17.41
N LYS A 95 2.42 1.73 18.74
CA LYS A 95 1.62 0.73 19.44
C LYS A 95 0.15 0.77 19.01
N VAL A 96 -0.40 1.95 18.80
CA VAL A 96 -1.79 2.12 18.33
C VAL A 96 -1.96 1.55 16.93
N ILE A 97 -1.12 1.91 15.97
CA ILE A 97 -1.25 1.39 14.61
C ILE A 97 -1.06 -0.13 14.52
N ASN A 98 -0.25 -0.70 15.43
CA ASN A 98 -0.04 -2.15 15.50
C ASN A 98 -1.22 -2.89 16.19
N SER A 99 -2.08 -2.20 16.93
CA SER A 99 -3.28 -2.81 17.54
C SER A 99 -4.50 -2.82 16.61
N GLU A 100 -4.46 -2.06 15.52
CA GLU A 100 -5.56 -1.93 14.57
C GLU A 100 -5.33 -2.77 13.31
N PHE A 101 -6.39 -3.41 12.81
CA PHE A 101 -6.35 -4.15 11.56
C PHE A 101 -6.65 -3.22 10.36
N MET A 102 -5.61 -2.75 9.70
CA MET A 102 -5.70 -1.81 8.58
C MET A 102 -4.96 -2.31 7.33
N PRO A 103 -5.49 -3.32 6.64
CA PRO A 103 -4.77 -4.02 5.54
C PRO A 103 -4.54 -3.15 4.30
N THR A 104 -5.30 -2.06 4.15
CA THR A 104 -5.19 -1.13 3.01
C THR A 104 -4.45 0.16 3.37
N THR A 105 -3.83 0.23 4.55
CA THR A 105 -3.11 1.43 4.99
C THR A 105 -1.63 1.38 4.62
N THR A 106 -1.13 2.49 4.12
CA THR A 106 0.31 2.71 3.89
C THR A 106 0.88 3.53 5.04
N TYR A 107 1.99 3.07 5.61
CA TYR A 107 2.63 3.72 6.74
C TYR A 107 3.89 4.47 6.32
N GLY A 108 4.06 5.68 6.86
CA GLY A 108 5.27 6.49 6.74
C GLY A 108 5.81 6.87 8.12
N PHE A 109 7.13 6.91 8.26
CA PHE A 109 7.78 7.32 9.51
C PHE A 109 8.79 8.42 9.20
N ASN A 110 8.81 9.49 10.00
CA ASN A 110 9.77 10.57 9.89
C ASN A 110 10.36 10.90 11.27
N VAL A 111 11.60 10.51 11.48
CA VAL A 111 12.35 10.74 12.72
C VAL A 111 13.45 11.81 12.52
N GLY A 112 13.18 12.81 11.69
CA GLY A 112 14.03 13.99 11.54
C GLY A 112 14.85 14.10 10.25
N ASN A 113 15.13 13.01 9.51
CA ASN A 113 16.01 13.03 8.34
C ASN A 113 15.47 12.23 7.13
N ASN A 114 14.18 11.99 7.05
CA ASN A 114 13.61 11.21 5.96
C ASN A 114 13.07 12.09 4.84
N SER A 115 13.45 11.76 3.61
CA SER A 115 13.08 12.46 2.37
C SER A 115 12.02 11.73 1.53
N PHE A 116 11.29 10.75 2.09
CA PHE A 116 10.20 10.13 1.35
C PHE A 116 9.03 11.10 1.20
N TYR A 117 8.46 11.16 -0.01
CA TYR A 117 7.35 12.07 -0.31
C TYR A 117 6.21 11.99 0.71
N ILE A 118 5.78 10.79 1.08
CA ILE A 118 4.67 10.58 2.02
C ILE A 118 4.91 11.24 3.39
N SER A 119 6.17 11.36 3.82
CA SER A 119 6.57 11.90 5.12
C SER A 119 7.24 13.27 5.05
N ASN A 120 7.39 13.82 3.83
CA ASN A 120 8.01 15.11 3.65
C ASN A 120 7.23 16.22 4.37
N ASP A 121 7.95 17.19 4.94
CA ASP A 121 7.41 18.38 5.64
C ASP A 121 6.48 18.08 6.83
N LYS A 122 6.43 16.83 7.31
CA LYS A 122 5.59 16.42 8.44
C LYS A 122 6.31 16.40 9.79
N TYR A 123 7.64 16.50 9.79
CA TYR A 123 8.42 16.52 11.03
C TYR A 123 8.47 17.92 11.64
N ILE A 124 8.10 18.01 12.92
CA ILE A 124 8.25 19.23 13.74
C ILE A 124 9.08 18.86 14.97
N LYS A 125 10.24 19.50 15.10
CA LYS A 125 11.16 19.25 16.21
C LYS A 125 10.46 19.41 17.57
N GLY A 126 10.60 18.42 18.44
CA GLY A 126 10.02 18.39 19.78
C GLY A 126 8.53 18.02 19.83
N LYS A 127 7.92 17.67 18.69
CA LYS A 127 6.55 17.14 18.64
C LYS A 127 6.52 15.74 18.09
N ASN A 128 5.59 14.93 18.59
CA ASN A 128 5.30 13.59 18.09
C ASN A 128 3.89 13.60 17.52
N LEU A 129 3.77 13.56 16.22
CA LEU A 129 2.53 13.79 15.48
C LEU A 129 2.16 12.57 14.66
N ALA A 130 0.88 12.24 14.63
CA ALA A 130 0.29 11.31 13.69
C ALA A 130 -0.59 12.08 12.70
N TYR A 131 -0.40 11.78 11.42
CA TYR A 131 -1.19 12.30 10.30
C TYR A 131 -1.98 11.14 9.71
N TYR A 132 -3.30 11.19 9.76
CA TYR A 132 -4.19 10.24 9.10
C TYR A 132 -4.76 10.88 7.84
N CYS A 133 -4.56 10.23 6.70
CA CYS A 133 -5.03 10.72 5.41
C CYS A 133 -5.83 9.63 4.71
N LYS A 134 -6.98 10.00 4.15
CA LYS A 134 -7.86 9.15 3.36
C LYS A 134 -8.40 9.94 2.18
N ASP A 135 -8.53 9.32 1.02
CA ASP A 135 -9.08 9.95 -0.18
C ASP A 135 -8.44 11.31 -0.53
N TYR A 136 -7.11 11.40 -0.41
CA TYR A 136 -6.31 12.61 -0.63
C TYR A 136 -6.53 13.75 0.38
N TYR A 137 -7.32 13.53 1.42
CA TYR A 137 -7.52 14.47 2.52
C TYR A 137 -6.79 13.99 3.78
N CYS A 138 -6.04 14.87 4.40
CA CYS A 138 -5.44 14.60 5.70
C CYS A 138 -6.24 15.32 6.78
N GLU A 139 -6.55 14.59 7.84
CA GLU A 139 -7.11 15.20 9.05
C GLU A 139 -6.06 16.03 9.78
N LEU A 140 -6.50 16.80 10.76
CA LEU A 140 -5.58 17.56 11.60
C LEU A 140 -4.66 16.60 12.35
N PRO A 141 -3.33 16.89 12.40
CA PRO A 141 -2.39 16.02 13.07
C PRO A 141 -2.67 15.96 14.58
N VAL A 142 -2.51 14.77 15.15
CA VAL A 142 -2.76 14.51 16.56
C VAL A 142 -1.49 14.03 17.26
N GLU A 143 -1.35 14.38 18.56
CA GLU A 143 -0.22 13.94 19.39
C GLU A 143 -0.57 12.72 20.27
N LYS A 144 -1.87 12.56 20.58
CA LYS A 144 -2.33 11.52 21.50
C LYS A 144 -2.80 10.28 20.75
N SER A 145 -2.46 9.13 21.29
CA SER A 145 -2.88 7.82 20.80
C SER A 145 -4.40 7.66 20.70
N GLU A 146 -5.12 8.20 21.71
CA GLU A 146 -6.59 8.12 21.77
C GLU A 146 -7.27 8.91 20.64
N ASP A 147 -6.69 10.07 20.28
CA ASP A 147 -7.24 10.91 19.21
C ASP A 147 -6.95 10.29 17.83
N LEU A 148 -5.79 9.63 17.66
CA LEU A 148 -5.50 8.85 16.46
C LEU A 148 -6.50 7.69 16.29
N LEU A 149 -6.84 6.98 17.36
CA LEU A 149 -7.84 5.90 17.33
C LEU A 149 -9.21 6.40 16.90
N LYS A 150 -9.64 7.60 17.35
CA LYS A 150 -10.90 8.20 16.92
C LYS A 150 -10.91 8.58 15.43
N GLN A 151 -9.76 9.00 14.89
CA GLN A 151 -9.65 9.28 13.45
C GLN A 151 -9.68 8.00 12.60
N ILE A 152 -9.10 6.91 13.10
CA ILE A 152 -9.10 5.61 12.42
C ILE A 152 -10.49 4.97 12.47
N ASN A 153 -11.16 5.06 13.61
CA ASN A 153 -12.47 4.46 13.90
C ASN A 153 -13.50 5.55 14.27
N PRO A 154 -13.99 6.35 13.31
CA PRO A 154 -14.90 7.46 13.55
C PRO A 154 -16.30 7.02 14.01
#